data_50fc537fa1a3603823c39dd6e1a190ec
#
_entry.id   50fc537fa1a3603823c39dd6e1a190ec
#
_cell.length_a   1.000
_cell.length_b   1.000
_cell.length_c   1.000
_cell.angle_alpha   90.00
_cell.angle_beta   90.00
_cell.angle_gamma   90.00
#
_symmetry.space_group_name_H-M   'P 1'
#
loop_
_entity.id
_entity.type
_entity.pdbx_description
1 polymer ?
#
loop_
_entity_poly.entity_id
_entity_poly.type
_entity_poly.pdbx_seq_one_letter_code
_entity_poly.pdbx_strand_id
1 'polypeptide(L)'
;MSHAVSHAAAPDQPTVGATPDPPTADPAGEWDAWRAERARSLTSPTGNLALVETRWLPAGELPDLEAARAGQPAHVTVTTVRRTDLVTGEPEFGLRFWDAESPAIRHFEHTDTFTHDPDWVLDATFTPVPGARRVAFEHIRDNGGTRDLVVPGDITLTVDGRAYTLSAFDDDGTLLLVFGDPTNGDTTYGAGRFLFVTRTGDDRVRLDFNRAFVPPCGYSDQYNCPMPPRQNRFHLPVRAGEKLPVFRDGFPAQY
;
A
#
# COMPACT_ATOMS: atom_id res chain seq x y z
N MET A 1 29.28 0.80 20.06
CA MET A 1 28.04 1.58 20.23
C MET A 1 27.31 1.48 18.90
N SER A 2 26.30 0.60 18.86
CA SER A 2 25.60 0.25 17.64
C SER A 2 24.41 1.18 17.49
N HIS A 3 24.46 2.11 16.53
CA HIS A 3 23.31 2.95 16.19
C HIS A 3 22.42 2.15 15.23
N ALA A 4 21.26 1.72 15.75
CA ALA A 4 20.20 1.21 14.91
C ALA A 4 19.75 2.34 13.96
N VAL A 5 19.92 2.14 12.67
CA VAL A 5 19.41 3.04 11.64
C VAL A 5 17.93 2.78 11.54
N SER A 6 17.13 3.67 12.11
CA SER A 6 15.68 3.69 11.93
C SER A 6 15.39 3.92 10.45
N HIS A 7 14.78 2.94 9.81
CA HIS A 7 14.33 3.05 8.42
C HIS A 7 13.14 4.00 8.37
N ALA A 8 13.14 4.84 7.36
CA ALA A 8 12.02 5.70 7.07
C ALA A 8 10.78 4.84 6.82
N ALA A 9 9.87 4.87 7.76
CA ALA A 9 8.54 4.36 7.59
C ALA A 9 7.92 4.96 6.32
N ALA A 10 7.28 4.14 5.53
CA ALA A 10 6.25 4.63 4.65
C ALA A 10 5.32 5.53 5.48
N PRO A 11 4.76 6.61 4.86
CA PRO A 11 3.97 7.57 5.61
C PRO A 11 2.87 6.85 6.37
N ASP A 12 2.65 7.29 7.61
CA ASP A 12 1.51 6.92 8.44
C ASP A 12 0.27 6.66 7.59
N GLN A 13 0.05 5.40 7.28
CA GLN A 13 -1.28 4.94 6.92
C GLN A 13 -2.04 4.83 8.24
N PRO A 14 -3.29 5.26 8.31
CA PRO A 14 -4.09 4.98 9.49
C PRO A 14 -4.01 3.47 9.72
N THR A 15 -3.40 3.09 10.82
CA THR A 15 -3.31 1.72 11.28
C THR A 15 -4.73 1.21 11.46
N VAL A 16 -5.20 0.44 10.50
CA VAL A 16 -6.30 -0.48 10.75
C VAL A 16 -5.70 -1.56 11.65
N GLY A 17 -5.87 -1.37 12.94
CA GLY A 17 -5.41 -2.32 13.95
C GLY A 17 -6.08 -3.68 13.73
N ALA A 18 -5.40 -4.56 13.04
CA ALA A 18 -5.83 -5.94 12.89
C ALA A 18 -5.39 -6.74 14.11
N THR A 19 -6.20 -6.74 15.14
CA THR A 19 -6.26 -7.87 16.06
C THR A 19 -7.03 -8.96 15.31
N PRO A 20 -6.49 -10.18 15.13
CA PRO A 20 -7.26 -11.25 14.52
C PRO A 20 -8.37 -11.66 15.48
N ASP A 21 -9.61 -11.25 15.18
CA ASP A 21 -10.77 -11.82 15.80
C ASP A 21 -10.92 -13.28 15.37
N PRO A 22 -11.46 -14.17 16.26
CA PRO A 22 -11.80 -15.53 15.89
C PRO A 22 -12.79 -15.51 14.72
N PRO A 23 -12.78 -16.53 13.85
CA PRO A 23 -13.60 -16.54 12.64
C PRO A 23 -15.07 -16.34 13.02
N THR A 24 -15.61 -15.19 12.67
CA THR A 24 -17.04 -14.91 12.77
C THR A 24 -17.76 -15.66 11.65
N ALA A 25 -19.02 -16.03 11.88
CA ALA A 25 -19.77 -16.93 11.00
C ALA A 25 -20.30 -16.29 9.70
N ASP A 26 -19.86 -15.05 9.35
CA ASP A 26 -20.32 -14.34 8.15
C ASP A 26 -19.16 -13.66 7.39
N PRO A 27 -18.42 -14.41 6.55
CA PRO A 27 -17.33 -13.86 5.74
C PRO A 27 -17.77 -12.75 4.77
N ALA A 28 -19.00 -12.77 4.31
CA ALA A 28 -19.53 -11.75 3.41
C ALA A 28 -19.76 -10.43 4.16
N GLY A 29 -20.32 -10.49 5.38
CA GLY A 29 -20.50 -9.32 6.23
C GLY A 29 -19.18 -8.70 6.66
N GLU A 30 -18.16 -9.51 6.95
CA GLU A 30 -16.82 -9.02 7.25
C GLU A 30 -16.17 -8.32 6.04
N TRP A 31 -16.35 -8.85 4.84
CA TRP A 31 -15.86 -8.25 3.62
C TRP A 31 -16.56 -6.90 3.33
N ASP A 32 -17.87 -6.82 3.52
CA ASP A 32 -18.61 -5.57 3.37
C ASP A 32 -18.19 -4.52 4.40
N ALA A 33 -17.95 -4.93 5.65
CA ALA A 33 -17.42 -4.05 6.69
C ALA A 33 -16.02 -3.54 6.34
N TRP A 34 -15.14 -4.40 5.82
CA TRP A 34 -13.81 -4.02 5.37
C TRP A 34 -13.88 -2.99 4.22
N ARG A 35 -14.76 -3.20 3.23
CA ARG A 35 -14.96 -2.25 2.12
C ARG A 35 -15.43 -0.89 2.62
N ALA A 36 -16.39 -0.89 3.55
CA ALA A 36 -16.89 0.35 4.13
C ALA A 36 -15.81 1.11 4.91
N GLU A 37 -14.98 0.41 5.68
CA GLU A 37 -13.84 1.01 6.39
C GLU A 37 -12.80 1.54 5.40
N ARG A 38 -12.50 0.80 4.35
CA ARG A 38 -11.58 1.21 3.30
C ARG A 38 -12.05 2.51 2.65
N ALA A 39 -13.33 2.63 2.30
CA ALA A 39 -13.90 3.84 1.72
C ALA A 39 -13.79 5.06 2.67
N ARG A 40 -14.07 4.86 3.97
CA ARG A 40 -13.89 5.91 4.98
C ARG A 40 -12.43 6.35 5.12
N SER A 41 -11.51 5.40 5.13
CA SER A 41 -10.07 5.68 5.21
C SER A 41 -9.58 6.49 4.01
N LEU A 42 -10.00 6.13 2.79
CA LEU A 42 -9.60 6.84 1.56
C LEU A 42 -10.02 8.31 1.56
N THR A 43 -11.19 8.63 2.11
CA THR A 43 -11.77 9.98 2.13
C THR A 43 -11.55 10.73 3.44
N SER A 44 -10.79 10.15 4.38
CA SER A 44 -10.46 10.82 5.64
C SER A 44 -9.57 12.06 5.42
N PRO A 45 -9.48 13.00 6.37
CA PRO A 45 -8.68 14.24 6.23
C PRO A 45 -7.20 14.02 5.89
N THR A 46 -6.66 12.82 6.16
CA THR A 46 -5.32 12.40 5.79
C THR A 46 -5.33 11.09 4.98
N GLY A 47 -6.47 10.78 4.36
CA GLY A 47 -6.65 9.63 3.49
C GLY A 47 -5.97 9.80 2.13
N ASN A 48 -5.89 8.73 1.37
CA ASN A 48 -5.13 8.73 0.12
C ASN A 48 -5.62 9.77 -0.90
N LEU A 49 -6.92 10.08 -0.90
CA LEU A 49 -7.52 11.09 -1.78
C LEU A 49 -7.31 12.53 -1.29
N ALA A 50 -6.89 12.70 -0.03
CA ALA A 50 -6.61 14.01 0.53
C ALA A 50 -5.18 14.52 0.21
N LEU A 51 -4.24 13.65 -0.18
CA LEU A 51 -2.86 14.05 -0.45
C LEU A 51 -2.77 14.78 -1.80
N VAL A 52 -2.62 16.11 -1.74
CA VAL A 52 -2.62 16.99 -2.92
C VAL A 52 -1.22 17.48 -3.31
N GLU A 53 -0.27 17.47 -2.38
CA GLU A 53 1.11 17.88 -2.65
C GLU A 53 2.10 17.15 -1.75
N THR A 54 3.23 16.74 -2.33
CA THR A 54 4.44 16.36 -1.59
C THR A 54 5.56 17.27 -2.05
N ARG A 55 6.03 18.14 -1.17
CA ARG A 55 7.12 19.09 -1.43
C ARG A 55 8.39 18.59 -0.78
N TRP A 56 9.37 18.17 -1.59
CA TRP A 56 10.68 17.80 -1.12
C TRP A 56 11.53 19.05 -0.86
N LEU A 57 12.27 19.03 0.23
CA LEU A 57 13.14 20.13 0.63
C LEU A 57 14.54 19.97 0.00
N PRO A 58 15.28 21.05 -0.18
CA PRO A 58 16.70 21.00 -0.55
C PRO A 58 17.51 20.11 0.41
N ALA A 59 18.59 19.50 -0.11
CA ALA A 59 19.45 18.63 0.67
C ALA A 59 19.97 19.32 1.94
N GLY A 60 19.81 18.66 3.08
CA GLY A 60 20.22 19.16 4.39
C GLY A 60 19.24 20.10 5.09
N GLU A 61 18.17 20.51 4.43
CA GLU A 61 17.11 21.27 5.09
C GLU A 61 16.17 20.38 5.89
N LEU A 62 15.72 20.87 7.05
CA LEU A 62 14.73 20.22 7.90
C LEU A 62 13.36 20.90 7.74
N PRO A 63 12.26 20.13 7.82
CA PRO A 63 10.92 20.68 7.68
C PRO A 63 10.54 21.57 8.86
N ASP A 64 10.11 22.80 8.57
CA ASP A 64 9.46 23.68 9.51
C ASP A 64 7.94 23.57 9.37
N LEU A 65 7.34 22.74 10.23
CA LEU A 65 5.89 22.49 10.22
C LEU A 65 5.08 23.72 10.62
N GLU A 66 5.59 24.58 11.50
CA GLU A 66 4.88 25.79 11.93
C GLU A 66 4.79 26.77 10.77
N ALA A 67 5.90 27.05 10.11
CA ALA A 67 5.91 27.89 8.92
C ALA A 67 5.07 27.30 7.78
N ALA A 68 5.13 25.99 7.57
CA ALA A 68 4.37 25.33 6.50
C ALA A 68 2.85 25.33 6.73
N ARG A 69 2.42 25.35 7.98
CA ARG A 69 1.00 25.45 8.37
C ARG A 69 0.48 26.89 8.36
N ALA A 70 1.36 27.86 8.50
CA ALA A 70 0.98 29.25 8.51
C ALA A 70 0.29 29.64 7.21
N GLY A 71 -0.93 30.20 7.31
CA GLY A 71 -1.74 30.62 6.16
C GLY A 71 -2.46 29.52 5.40
N GLN A 72 -2.34 28.26 5.81
CA GLN A 72 -3.14 27.18 5.22
C GLN A 72 -4.61 27.27 5.65
N PRO A 73 -5.56 26.91 4.78
CA PRO A 73 -6.96 26.75 5.15
C PRO A 73 -7.14 25.71 6.28
N ALA A 74 -8.21 25.85 7.06
CA ALA A 74 -8.48 24.95 8.20
C ALA A 74 -8.68 23.46 7.81
N HIS A 75 -9.07 23.19 6.56
CA HIS A 75 -9.24 21.85 6.03
C HIS A 75 -7.93 21.22 5.50
N VAL A 76 -6.80 21.97 5.54
CA VAL A 76 -5.49 21.48 5.10
C VAL A 76 -4.65 21.09 6.31
N THR A 77 -4.22 19.83 6.33
CA THR A 77 -3.26 19.29 7.29
C THR A 77 -1.89 19.21 6.64
N VAL A 78 -0.83 19.62 7.36
CA VAL A 78 0.56 19.47 6.89
C VAL A 78 1.30 18.51 7.80
N THR A 79 1.97 17.52 7.18
CA THR A 79 2.82 16.53 7.87
C THR A 79 4.20 16.49 7.25
N THR A 80 5.17 15.90 7.95
CA THR A 80 6.49 15.62 7.40
C THR A 80 6.54 14.27 6.71
N VAL A 81 7.43 14.14 5.73
CA VAL A 81 7.78 12.88 5.10
C VAL A 81 9.29 12.79 4.98
N ARG A 82 9.82 11.57 5.03
CA ARG A 82 11.25 11.30 4.86
C ARG A 82 11.44 10.14 3.89
N ARG A 83 12.48 10.23 3.06
CA ARG A 83 12.98 9.11 2.26
C ARG A 83 14.50 9.12 2.23
N THR A 84 15.11 8.09 1.68
CA THR A 84 16.53 8.07 1.35
C THR A 84 16.71 8.45 -0.10
N ASP A 85 17.60 9.41 -0.39
CA ASP A 85 18.00 9.74 -1.75
C ASP A 85 18.75 8.54 -2.36
N LEU A 86 18.37 8.15 -3.57
CA LEU A 86 18.91 6.94 -4.21
C LEU A 86 20.33 7.10 -4.73
N VAL A 87 20.77 8.34 -4.94
CA VAL A 87 22.10 8.64 -5.49
C VAL A 87 23.12 8.83 -4.38
N THR A 88 22.77 9.64 -3.38
CA THR A 88 23.67 10.00 -2.28
C THR A 88 23.59 9.07 -1.08
N GLY A 89 22.45 8.37 -0.89
CA GLY A 89 22.15 7.58 0.31
C GLY A 89 21.76 8.42 1.53
N GLU A 90 21.71 9.75 1.39
CA GLU A 90 21.40 10.67 2.48
C GLU A 90 19.89 10.77 2.73
N PRO A 91 19.45 11.14 3.94
CA PRO A 91 18.05 11.38 4.21
C PRO A 91 17.56 12.65 3.50
N GLU A 92 16.46 12.51 2.81
CA GLU A 92 15.71 13.59 2.18
C GLU A 92 14.41 13.83 2.96
N PHE A 93 14.11 15.06 3.27
CA PHE A 93 12.90 15.44 4.00
C PHE A 93 11.95 16.21 3.10
N GLY A 94 10.67 16.12 3.42
CA GLY A 94 9.64 16.85 2.71
C GLY A 94 8.42 17.14 3.58
N LEU A 95 7.49 17.86 2.97
CA LEU A 95 6.20 18.22 3.55
C LEU A 95 5.10 17.59 2.68
N ARG A 96 4.07 17.07 3.32
CA ARG A 96 2.85 16.61 2.68
C ARG A 96 1.69 17.49 3.08
N PHE A 97 0.93 17.90 2.07
CA PHE A 97 -0.27 18.72 2.23
C PHE A 97 -1.49 17.84 1.93
N TRP A 98 -2.33 17.71 2.93
CA TRP A 98 -3.54 16.91 2.91
C TRP A 98 -4.72 17.84 2.93
N ASP A 99 -5.52 17.86 1.89
CA ASP A 99 -6.71 18.67 1.76
C ASP A 99 -7.96 17.81 1.95
N ALA A 100 -8.62 17.93 3.10
CA ALA A 100 -9.85 17.20 3.40
C ALA A 100 -11.03 17.57 2.47
N GLU A 101 -10.88 18.67 1.70
CA GLU A 101 -11.84 19.11 0.68
C GLU A 101 -11.27 18.98 -0.74
N SER A 102 -10.29 18.10 -0.95
CA SER A 102 -9.64 17.92 -2.26
C SER A 102 -10.67 17.63 -3.37
N PRO A 103 -10.40 18.05 -4.61
CA PRO A 103 -11.25 17.69 -5.73
C PRO A 103 -11.41 16.17 -5.87
N ALA A 104 -10.37 15.39 -5.56
CA ALA A 104 -10.43 13.93 -5.61
C ALA A 104 -11.45 13.37 -4.61
N ILE A 105 -11.49 13.86 -3.36
CA ILE A 105 -12.53 13.47 -2.37
C ILE A 105 -13.92 13.85 -2.86
N ARG A 106 -14.09 15.05 -3.39
CA ARG A 106 -15.41 15.55 -3.81
C ARG A 106 -16.00 14.77 -4.98
N HIS A 107 -15.17 14.26 -5.87
CA HIS A 107 -15.60 13.49 -7.04
C HIS A 107 -15.51 11.98 -6.85
N PHE A 108 -14.89 11.49 -5.77
CA PHE A 108 -14.81 10.06 -5.49
C PHE A 108 -16.18 9.47 -5.25
N GLU A 109 -16.46 8.35 -5.91
CA GLU A 109 -17.71 7.61 -5.76
C GLU A 109 -17.49 6.34 -4.93
N HIS A 110 -16.63 5.49 -5.43
CA HIS A 110 -16.23 4.24 -4.77
C HIS A 110 -14.99 3.66 -5.48
N THR A 111 -14.38 2.66 -4.89
CA THR A 111 -13.47 1.76 -5.60
C THR A 111 -14.25 0.54 -6.03
N ASP A 112 -14.28 0.27 -7.33
CA ASP A 112 -14.96 -0.92 -7.85
C ASP A 112 -14.26 -2.19 -7.37
N THR A 113 -15.00 -3.28 -7.24
CA THR A 113 -14.49 -4.56 -6.70
C THR A 113 -14.99 -5.73 -7.53
N PHE A 114 -14.26 -6.84 -7.48
CA PHE A 114 -14.81 -8.13 -7.87
C PHE A 114 -15.82 -8.60 -6.82
N THR A 115 -16.72 -9.50 -7.21
CA THR A 115 -17.57 -10.22 -6.27
C THR A 115 -16.70 -11.04 -5.32
N HIS A 116 -17.07 -11.11 -4.04
CA HIS A 116 -16.39 -11.94 -3.06
C HIS A 116 -16.38 -13.41 -3.54
N ASP A 117 -15.21 -14.01 -3.51
CA ASP A 117 -14.97 -15.37 -3.95
C ASP A 117 -14.10 -16.09 -2.90
N PRO A 118 -14.69 -17.05 -2.14
CA PRO A 118 -13.97 -17.77 -1.10
C PRO A 118 -12.79 -18.61 -1.63
N ASP A 119 -12.77 -18.96 -2.92
CA ASP A 119 -11.68 -19.70 -3.53
C ASP A 119 -10.39 -18.86 -3.63
N TRP A 120 -10.50 -17.53 -3.45
CA TRP A 120 -9.38 -16.61 -3.36
C TRP A 120 -8.90 -16.33 -1.92
N VAL A 121 -9.31 -17.14 -0.96
CA VAL A 121 -8.75 -17.18 0.40
C VAL A 121 -7.78 -18.34 0.49
N LEU A 122 -6.49 -18.07 0.40
CA LEU A 122 -5.45 -19.09 0.27
C LEU A 122 -4.60 -19.18 1.53
N ASP A 123 -4.45 -20.39 2.07
CA ASP A 123 -3.46 -20.68 3.09
C ASP A 123 -2.11 -20.99 2.43
N ALA A 124 -1.03 -20.47 3.00
CA ALA A 124 0.33 -20.63 2.47
C ALA A 124 1.33 -20.90 3.60
N THR A 125 2.48 -21.45 3.23
CA THR A 125 3.59 -21.66 4.16
C THR A 125 4.44 -20.39 4.23
N PHE A 126 4.75 -19.97 5.45
CA PHE A 126 5.71 -18.89 5.71
C PHE A 126 7.01 -19.48 6.25
N THR A 127 8.10 -19.25 5.54
CA THR A 127 9.43 -19.69 5.96
C THR A 127 10.27 -18.46 6.35
N PRO A 128 10.52 -18.23 7.64
CA PRO A 128 11.34 -17.12 8.08
C PRO A 128 12.75 -17.18 7.50
N VAL A 129 13.28 -16.03 7.10
CA VAL A 129 14.69 -15.89 6.68
C VAL A 129 15.50 -15.34 7.85
N PRO A 130 16.52 -16.06 8.37
CA PRO A 130 17.35 -15.59 9.46
C PRO A 130 17.98 -14.23 9.15
N GLY A 131 17.80 -13.27 10.07
CA GLY A 131 18.32 -11.90 9.94
C GLY A 131 17.54 -11.01 8.97
N ALA A 132 16.42 -11.47 8.44
CA ALA A 132 15.63 -10.87 7.38
C ALA A 132 16.50 -10.44 6.17
N ARG A 133 16.01 -10.58 4.96
CA ARG A 133 16.78 -10.14 3.80
C ARG A 133 16.24 -8.81 3.28
N ARG A 134 17.14 -8.02 2.69
CA ARG A 134 16.74 -6.85 1.91
C ARG A 134 16.51 -7.28 0.47
N VAL A 135 15.37 -6.87 -0.07
CA VAL A 135 15.00 -7.10 -1.47
C VAL A 135 14.77 -5.76 -2.13
N ALA A 136 15.38 -5.59 -3.29
CA ALA A 136 15.22 -4.38 -4.10
C ALA A 136 13.84 -4.40 -4.78
N PHE A 137 13.02 -3.39 -4.48
CA PHE A 137 11.75 -3.13 -5.15
C PHE A 137 11.87 -1.87 -6.01
N GLU A 138 11.49 -1.97 -7.27
CA GLU A 138 11.28 -0.76 -8.08
C GLU A 138 10.12 0.04 -7.50
N HIS A 139 10.21 1.37 -7.60
CA HIS A 139 9.14 2.27 -7.21
C HIS A 139 8.69 3.09 -8.42
N ILE A 140 7.38 3.32 -8.48
CA ILE A 140 6.71 3.88 -9.68
C ILE A 140 7.27 5.24 -10.13
N ARG A 141 7.88 6.02 -9.22
CA ARG A 141 8.41 7.36 -9.52
C ARG A 141 9.95 7.47 -9.45
N ASP A 142 10.63 6.36 -9.25
CA ASP A 142 12.10 6.35 -9.17
C ASP A 142 12.78 6.06 -10.53
N ASN A 143 12.03 6.09 -11.66
CA ASN A 143 12.53 5.89 -13.02
C ASN A 143 13.39 4.62 -13.18
N GLY A 144 12.94 3.50 -12.62
CA GLY A 144 13.67 2.23 -12.58
C GLY A 144 14.64 2.10 -11.41
N GLY A 145 14.75 3.11 -10.57
CA GLY A 145 15.47 3.01 -9.29
C GLY A 145 14.77 2.06 -8.32
N THR A 146 15.56 1.39 -7.50
CA THR A 146 15.06 0.43 -6.51
C THR A 146 15.34 0.90 -5.09
N ARG A 147 14.43 0.53 -4.16
CA ARG A 147 14.61 0.70 -2.72
C ARG A 147 14.59 -0.66 -2.06
N ASP A 148 15.50 -0.86 -1.13
CA ASP A 148 15.58 -2.10 -0.38
C ASP A 148 14.51 -2.12 0.71
N LEU A 149 13.59 -3.10 0.62
CA LEU A 149 12.60 -3.39 1.63
C LEU A 149 13.00 -4.63 2.42
N VAL A 150 12.62 -4.66 3.71
CA VAL A 150 12.92 -5.80 4.58
C VAL A 150 11.90 -6.90 4.34
N VAL A 151 12.37 -8.07 3.90
CA VAL A 151 11.55 -9.26 3.67
C VAL A 151 11.90 -10.30 4.75
N PRO A 152 11.02 -10.49 5.75
CA PRO A 152 11.31 -11.34 6.90
C PRO A 152 11.22 -12.84 6.61
N GLY A 153 10.66 -13.23 5.48
CA GLY A 153 10.51 -14.64 5.08
C GLY A 153 9.91 -14.81 3.70
N ASP A 154 9.91 -16.04 3.24
CA ASP A 154 9.29 -16.44 1.98
C ASP A 154 7.90 -17.02 2.21
N ILE A 155 6.95 -16.63 1.35
CA ILE A 155 5.60 -17.19 1.32
C ILE A 155 5.52 -18.16 0.13
N THR A 156 5.29 -19.44 0.40
CA THR A 156 5.17 -20.46 -0.65
C THR A 156 3.76 -21.00 -0.73
N LEU A 157 3.22 -21.05 -1.95
CA LEU A 157 1.90 -21.59 -2.25
C LEU A 157 1.85 -22.12 -3.69
N THR A 158 0.82 -22.91 -3.97
CA THR A 158 0.52 -23.37 -5.33
C THR A 158 -0.84 -22.82 -5.75
N VAL A 159 -0.90 -22.16 -6.91
CA VAL A 159 -2.13 -21.65 -7.49
C VAL A 159 -2.23 -22.18 -8.92
N ASP A 160 -3.34 -22.82 -9.26
CA ASP A 160 -3.59 -23.43 -10.56
C ASP A 160 -2.41 -24.32 -11.04
N GLY A 161 -1.93 -25.18 -10.13
CA GLY A 161 -0.84 -26.13 -10.40
C GLY A 161 0.56 -25.50 -10.50
N ARG A 162 0.71 -24.20 -10.40
CA ARG A 162 2.00 -23.50 -10.40
C ARG A 162 2.42 -23.08 -9.00
N ALA A 163 3.66 -23.43 -8.65
CA ALA A 163 4.27 -23.03 -7.40
C ALA A 163 4.79 -21.59 -7.47
N TYR A 164 4.59 -20.84 -6.38
CA TYR A 164 5.10 -19.49 -6.17
C TYR A 164 5.91 -19.41 -4.89
N THR A 165 6.95 -18.58 -4.93
CA THR A 165 7.68 -18.11 -3.75
C THR A 165 7.60 -16.60 -3.75
N LEU A 166 6.68 -16.06 -2.93
CA LEU A 166 6.39 -14.63 -2.88
C LEU A 166 7.22 -13.96 -1.80
N SER A 167 7.55 -12.69 -2.03
CA SER A 167 8.21 -11.83 -1.06
C SER A 167 7.23 -10.75 -0.58
N ALA A 168 6.78 -10.87 0.67
CA ALA A 168 6.07 -9.79 1.37
C ALA A 168 7.06 -9.06 2.25
N PHE A 169 7.05 -7.73 2.23
CA PHE A 169 7.92 -6.95 3.09
C PHE A 169 7.24 -6.60 4.41
N ASP A 170 8.06 -6.29 5.41
CA ASP A 170 7.59 -5.82 6.70
C ASP A 170 7.16 -4.35 6.60
N ASP A 171 5.91 -4.09 6.92
CA ASP A 171 5.28 -2.77 6.99
C ASP A 171 4.76 -2.59 8.42
N ASP A 172 5.61 -2.01 9.28
CA ASP A 172 5.35 -1.81 10.71
C ASP A 172 4.83 -3.06 11.46
N GLY A 173 5.47 -4.20 11.21
CA GLY A 173 5.15 -5.49 11.85
C GLY A 173 4.05 -6.28 11.14
N THR A 174 3.49 -5.74 10.06
CA THR A 174 2.53 -6.42 9.20
C THR A 174 3.19 -6.80 7.88
N LEU A 175 2.89 -7.98 7.35
CA LEU A 175 3.39 -8.37 6.03
C LEU A 175 2.56 -7.73 4.94
N LEU A 176 3.20 -6.94 4.06
CA LEU A 176 2.57 -6.36 2.88
C LEU A 176 3.08 -7.04 1.61
N LEU A 177 2.17 -7.70 0.91
CA LEU A 177 2.43 -8.29 -0.40
C LEU A 177 2.06 -7.30 -1.50
N VAL A 178 3.05 -6.93 -2.31
CA VAL A 178 2.86 -6.19 -3.56
C VAL A 178 2.86 -7.20 -4.69
N PHE A 179 1.75 -7.32 -5.43
CA PHE A 179 1.61 -8.33 -6.46
C PHE A 179 1.02 -7.77 -7.77
N GLY A 180 1.32 -8.48 -8.85
CA GLY A 180 0.77 -8.20 -10.18
C GLY A 180 0.16 -9.45 -10.80
N ASP A 181 -0.78 -9.25 -11.71
CA ASP A 181 -1.46 -10.31 -12.44
C ASP A 181 -1.98 -9.79 -13.80
N PRO A 182 -2.48 -10.66 -14.71
CA PRO A 182 -2.95 -10.24 -16.03
C PRO A 182 -4.12 -9.25 -16.06
N THR A 183 -4.77 -8.95 -14.93
CA THR A 183 -5.82 -7.93 -14.87
C THR A 183 -5.27 -6.51 -14.80
N ASN A 184 -3.97 -6.34 -14.50
CA ASN A 184 -3.36 -5.02 -14.32
C ASN A 184 -3.29 -4.25 -15.64
N GLY A 185 -3.74 -2.99 -15.60
CA GLY A 185 -3.78 -2.10 -16.76
C GLY A 185 -5.02 -2.27 -17.63
N ASP A 186 -5.91 -3.22 -17.30
CA ASP A 186 -7.21 -3.42 -17.93
C ASP A 186 -8.33 -3.25 -16.90
N THR A 187 -8.52 -4.26 -16.05
CA THR A 187 -9.62 -4.28 -15.07
C THR A 187 -9.20 -3.74 -13.72
N THR A 188 -7.90 -3.86 -13.39
CA THR A 188 -7.32 -3.39 -12.13
C THR A 188 -6.19 -2.40 -12.36
N TYR A 189 -5.75 -1.72 -11.29
CA TYR A 189 -4.70 -0.71 -11.36
C TYR A 189 -3.40 -1.24 -12.01
N GLY A 190 -2.85 -0.48 -12.94
CA GLY A 190 -1.75 -0.93 -13.81
C GLY A 190 -0.43 -1.24 -13.08
N ALA A 191 -0.15 -0.57 -11.97
CA ALA A 191 1.06 -0.80 -11.19
C ALA A 191 0.94 -1.98 -10.20
N GLY A 192 -0.14 -2.77 -10.26
CA GLY A 192 -0.39 -3.90 -9.36
C GLY A 192 -1.27 -3.53 -8.18
N ARG A 193 -1.44 -4.48 -7.27
CA ARG A 193 -2.25 -4.34 -6.06
C ARG A 193 -1.48 -4.74 -4.82
N PHE A 194 -1.96 -4.28 -3.68
CA PHE A 194 -1.41 -4.60 -2.37
C PHE A 194 -2.33 -5.55 -1.61
N LEU A 195 -1.75 -6.36 -0.73
CA LEU A 195 -2.47 -7.26 0.15
C LEU A 195 -1.75 -7.36 1.49
N PHE A 196 -2.42 -7.03 2.58
CA PHE A 196 -1.93 -7.38 3.91
C PHE A 196 -2.11 -8.88 4.15
N VAL A 197 -1.01 -9.53 4.54
CA VAL A 197 -0.96 -10.98 4.75
C VAL A 197 -1.13 -11.27 6.22
N THR A 198 -2.13 -12.09 6.57
CA THR A 198 -2.43 -12.44 7.95
C THR A 198 -1.60 -13.65 8.38
N ARG A 199 -0.86 -13.53 9.49
CA ARG A 199 -0.22 -14.69 10.13
C ARG A 199 -1.27 -15.53 10.84
N THR A 200 -1.30 -16.84 10.57
CA THR A 200 -2.19 -17.81 11.19
C THR A 200 -1.45 -18.81 12.08
N GLY A 201 -0.13 -18.69 12.14
CA GLY A 201 0.79 -19.51 12.94
C GLY A 201 2.22 -19.08 12.69
N ASP A 202 3.18 -19.78 13.30
CA ASP A 202 4.60 -19.45 13.18
C ASP A 202 5.13 -19.66 11.74
N ASP A 203 4.61 -20.69 11.07
CA ASP A 203 4.99 -21.12 9.73
C ASP A 203 3.84 -20.98 8.71
N ARG A 204 2.75 -20.32 9.06
CA ARG A 204 1.56 -20.24 8.22
C ARG A 204 1.03 -18.81 8.10
N VAL A 205 0.57 -18.52 6.89
CA VAL A 205 -0.09 -17.24 6.58
C VAL A 205 -1.34 -17.50 5.74
N ARG A 206 -2.26 -16.54 5.79
CA ARG A 206 -3.46 -16.49 4.94
C ARG A 206 -3.39 -15.28 4.03
N LEU A 207 -3.62 -15.52 2.74
CA LEU A 207 -3.75 -14.51 1.70
C LEU A 207 -5.22 -14.47 1.29
N ASP A 208 -5.96 -13.49 1.81
CA ASP A 208 -7.35 -13.23 1.40
C ASP A 208 -7.35 -12.18 0.28
N PHE A 209 -7.27 -12.65 -0.97
CA PHE A 209 -7.24 -11.77 -2.14
C PHE A 209 -8.53 -10.96 -2.33
N ASN A 210 -9.64 -11.31 -1.65
CA ASN A 210 -10.83 -10.45 -1.63
C ASN A 210 -10.55 -9.10 -0.96
N ARG A 211 -9.51 -9.04 -0.13
CA ARG A 211 -9.01 -7.82 0.50
C ARG A 211 -7.80 -7.21 -0.21
N ALA A 212 -7.51 -7.65 -1.44
CA ALA A 212 -6.51 -6.99 -2.26
C ALA A 212 -7.00 -5.59 -2.65
N PHE A 213 -6.11 -4.59 -2.55
CA PHE A 213 -6.50 -3.19 -2.70
C PHE A 213 -5.59 -2.40 -3.64
N VAL A 214 -6.16 -1.33 -4.19
CA VAL A 214 -5.43 -0.35 -5.00
C VAL A 214 -4.43 0.39 -4.11
N PRO A 215 -3.13 0.42 -4.48
CA PRO A 215 -2.12 1.13 -3.69
C PRO A 215 -2.37 2.64 -3.67
N PRO A 216 -1.79 3.38 -2.71
CA PRO A 216 -1.97 4.83 -2.58
C PRO A 216 -1.72 5.62 -3.87
N CYS A 217 -0.75 5.19 -4.69
CA CYS A 217 -0.44 5.82 -5.98
C CYS A 217 -1.55 5.67 -7.04
N GLY A 218 -2.56 4.82 -6.80
CA GLY A 218 -3.77 4.74 -7.61
C GLY A 218 -4.84 5.76 -7.23
N TYR A 219 -4.60 6.58 -6.19
CA TYR A 219 -5.50 7.64 -5.73
C TYR A 219 -4.89 9.03 -5.82
N SER A 220 -3.57 9.14 -5.72
CA SER A 220 -2.83 10.39 -5.85
C SER A 220 -1.44 10.14 -6.43
N ASP A 221 -1.05 10.98 -7.37
CA ASP A 221 0.27 10.98 -7.98
C ASP A 221 1.40 11.42 -7.03
N GLN A 222 1.06 11.82 -5.81
CA GLN A 222 2.02 12.23 -4.79
C GLN A 222 2.67 11.05 -4.05
N TYR A 223 2.20 9.83 -4.30
CA TYR A 223 2.78 8.61 -3.70
C TYR A 223 3.82 7.95 -4.61
N ASN A 224 4.85 7.40 -4.00
CA ASN A 224 5.88 6.61 -4.65
C ASN A 224 5.84 5.16 -4.15
N CYS A 225 4.94 4.37 -4.72
CA CYS A 225 4.67 3.01 -4.28
C CYS A 225 5.66 1.99 -4.88
N PRO A 226 5.99 0.91 -4.14
CA PRO A 226 6.73 -0.21 -4.70
C PRO A 226 5.90 -0.92 -5.77
N MET A 227 6.58 -1.38 -6.81
CA MET A 227 5.99 -2.18 -7.88
C MET A 227 6.18 -3.68 -7.62
N PRO A 228 5.28 -4.53 -8.15
CA PRO A 228 5.40 -5.98 -7.98
C PRO A 228 6.72 -6.51 -8.53
N PRO A 229 7.58 -7.11 -7.70
CA PRO A 229 8.77 -7.78 -8.19
C PRO A 229 8.39 -9.01 -9.01
N ARG A 230 9.32 -9.50 -9.81
CA ARG A 230 9.05 -10.57 -10.78
C ARG A 230 8.42 -11.81 -10.15
N GLN A 231 8.89 -12.24 -8.99
CA GLN A 231 8.39 -13.41 -8.27
C GLN A 231 6.97 -13.25 -7.72
N ASN A 232 6.50 -12.00 -7.56
CA ASN A 232 5.15 -11.68 -7.07
C ASN A 232 4.14 -11.47 -8.22
N ARG A 233 4.47 -11.93 -9.44
CA ARG A 233 3.56 -11.81 -10.58
C ARG A 233 2.87 -13.14 -10.84
N PHE A 234 1.55 -13.16 -10.68
CA PHE A 234 0.72 -14.31 -11.01
C PHE A 234 0.56 -14.46 -12.52
N HIS A 235 0.52 -15.71 -13.01
CA HIS A 235 0.32 -16.00 -14.43
C HIS A 235 -1.14 -16.04 -14.86
N LEU A 236 -2.05 -16.06 -13.89
CA LEU A 236 -3.50 -16.07 -14.07
C LEU A 236 -4.14 -14.81 -13.48
N PRO A 237 -5.31 -14.41 -14.00
CA PRO A 237 -6.01 -13.23 -13.47
C PRO A 237 -6.55 -13.49 -12.06
N VAL A 238 -6.13 -12.67 -11.10
CA VAL A 238 -6.65 -12.68 -9.72
C VAL A 238 -7.93 -11.85 -9.70
N ARG A 239 -9.07 -12.49 -9.92
CA ARG A 239 -10.39 -11.85 -9.99
C ARG A 239 -11.05 -11.71 -8.63
N ALA A 240 -10.32 -11.11 -7.68
CA ALA A 240 -10.76 -10.83 -6.32
C ALA A 240 -10.22 -9.46 -5.87
N GLY A 241 -10.87 -8.81 -4.91
CA GLY A 241 -10.45 -7.52 -4.36
C GLY A 241 -10.83 -6.30 -5.19
N GLU A 242 -10.13 -5.18 -4.94
CA GLU A 242 -10.38 -3.89 -5.62
C GLU A 242 -9.95 -3.91 -7.09
N LYS A 243 -10.72 -3.22 -7.93
CA LYS A 243 -10.43 -2.94 -9.34
C LYS A 243 -9.85 -1.54 -9.50
N LEU A 244 -10.64 -0.61 -10.03
CA LEU A 244 -10.26 0.79 -10.26
C LEU A 244 -11.11 1.74 -9.42
N PRO A 245 -10.55 2.89 -8.99
CA PRO A 245 -11.35 3.97 -8.42
C PRO A 245 -12.33 4.53 -9.46
N VAL A 246 -13.54 4.84 -9.02
CA VAL A 246 -14.61 5.45 -9.82
C VAL A 246 -14.85 6.86 -9.31
N PHE A 247 -14.81 7.80 -10.24
CA PHE A 247 -15.06 9.22 -9.98
C PHE A 247 -16.24 9.71 -10.82
N ARG A 248 -17.05 10.59 -10.23
CA ARG A 248 -18.18 11.24 -10.93
C ARG A 248 -17.74 12.39 -11.81
N ASP A 249 -18.65 12.85 -12.68
CA ASP A 249 -18.52 14.04 -13.51
C ASP A 249 -17.29 14.02 -14.46
N GLY A 250 -16.79 12.85 -14.80
CA GLY A 250 -15.63 12.70 -15.67
C GLY A 250 -14.32 13.21 -15.04
N PHE A 251 -14.27 13.33 -13.72
CA PHE A 251 -13.04 13.69 -13.01
C PHE A 251 -11.94 12.67 -13.34
N PRO A 252 -10.77 13.12 -13.83
CA PRO A 252 -9.72 12.20 -14.24
C PRO A 252 -9.12 11.50 -13.03
N ALA A 253 -8.86 10.22 -13.16
CA ALA A 253 -8.05 9.50 -12.20
C ALA A 253 -6.66 10.15 -12.10
N GLN A 254 -6.15 10.33 -10.87
CA GLN A 254 -4.92 11.08 -10.59
C GLN A 254 -3.68 10.18 -10.54
N TYR A 255 -3.56 9.17 -11.41
CA TYR A 255 -2.46 8.21 -11.43
C TYR A 255 -1.84 7.99 -12.80
#